data_07b3fd50baa3acf6d6dcff7b1f50b129
#
_entry.id   07b3fd50baa3acf6d6dcff7b1f50b129
#
_cell.length_a   1.000
_cell.length_b   1.000
_cell.length_c   1.000
_cell.angle_alpha   90.00
_cell.angle_beta   90.00
_cell.angle_gamma   90.00
#
_symmetry.space_group_name_H-M   'P 1'
#
loop_
_entity.id
_entity.type
_entity.pdbx_description
1 polymer ?
#
loop_
_entity_poly.entity_id
_entity_poly.type
_entity_poly.pdbx_seq_one_letter_code
_entity_poly.pdbx_strand_id
1 'polypeptide(L)'
;MYYPDVPALEPDELELLCHEYIEHNATLDPHLADKLGVKRGLRNLDGTGVLAGITNVSNVIGYDKKEDGSIVPIPGRLVYRGIDIDTLAAEADANDRFMFEEVIWLLLFGSLPTQEQFAKFQKLLEHHRELPEGFADDMILNSPSPNLMNKMARSVLAMYSYDEHAEDNSLPNILRQSINLIAELPTMMVNAYQIKRRVYDRSSMYFHLPTPGQSTAEHILSTYRADQKFTHEEARLLDLCLLAHADHGGGNCSTFTCRVLSSSGTDTYASIAAAIGARKGPKHGGANLKVMHQLDHILANVENPADDDEVREYLRKILRKQAGDGSGLIYGMGHAVYTLSDPRAQILKTHAKSLAYKKGYDEEYEMLCSIERLAPQVFAEEKHGPKKVCANVDLFSGLIYRMLGISEDLYTPLFAIARVPGWCAHRVEEVEFANRIIRPAYKYLGHDQEYVPLNRR
;
A
#
# COMPACT_ATOMS: atom_id res chain seq x y z
N MET A 1 -7.24 29.33 -10.78
CA MET A 1 -6.97 29.85 -9.43
C MET A 1 -5.58 30.50 -9.49
N TYR A 2 -5.50 31.81 -9.32
CA TYR A 2 -4.23 32.53 -9.31
C TYR A 2 -3.64 32.37 -7.90
N TYR A 3 -2.61 31.56 -7.76
CA TYR A 3 -1.80 31.63 -6.55
C TYR A 3 -0.97 32.91 -6.67
N PRO A 4 -1.02 33.83 -5.71
CA PRO A 4 -0.06 34.93 -5.70
C PRO A 4 1.33 34.32 -5.74
N ASP A 5 2.22 34.91 -6.54
CA ASP A 5 3.63 34.51 -6.59
C ASP A 5 4.18 34.53 -5.16
N VAL A 6 4.29 33.37 -4.55
CA VAL A 6 5.12 33.23 -3.35
C VAL A 6 6.52 33.47 -3.84
N PRO A 7 7.25 34.49 -3.33
CA PRO A 7 8.62 34.73 -3.74
C PRO A 7 9.39 33.41 -3.59
N ALA A 8 9.83 32.83 -4.69
CA ALA A 8 10.75 31.73 -4.63
C ALA A 8 12.05 32.27 -4.01
N LEU A 9 12.71 31.48 -3.14
CA LEU A 9 14.09 31.78 -2.77
C LEU A 9 14.90 31.86 -4.07
N GLU A 10 15.69 32.93 -4.22
CA GLU A 10 16.59 32.99 -5.34
C GLU A 10 17.55 31.79 -5.31
N PRO A 11 17.95 31.23 -6.49
CA PRO A 11 18.79 30.05 -6.53
C PRO A 11 20.06 30.17 -5.67
N ASP A 12 20.68 31.34 -5.66
CA ASP A 12 21.91 31.63 -4.89
C ASP A 12 21.64 31.63 -3.39
N GLU A 13 20.47 32.13 -2.94
CA GLU A 13 20.07 32.09 -1.52
C GLU A 13 19.80 30.64 -1.08
N LEU A 14 19.15 29.82 -1.92
CA LEU A 14 18.90 28.43 -1.63
C LEU A 14 20.20 27.63 -1.56
N GLU A 15 21.15 27.89 -2.47
CA GLU A 15 22.46 27.24 -2.48
C GLU A 15 23.25 27.56 -1.20
N LEU A 16 23.25 28.83 -0.75
CA LEU A 16 23.85 29.25 0.50
C LEU A 16 23.26 28.49 1.70
N LEU A 17 21.91 28.42 1.80
CA LEU A 17 21.25 27.68 2.89
C LEU A 17 21.57 26.19 2.86
N CYS A 18 21.67 25.58 1.67
CA CYS A 18 22.08 24.18 1.52
C CYS A 18 23.52 23.97 1.98
N HIS A 19 24.43 24.90 1.65
CA HIS A 19 25.84 24.85 2.10
C HIS A 19 25.94 24.90 3.62
N GLU A 20 25.29 25.88 4.26
CA GLU A 20 25.22 26.00 5.73
C GLU A 20 24.66 24.74 6.39
N TYR A 21 23.60 24.16 5.82
CA TYR A 21 23.05 22.91 6.33
C TYR A 21 24.04 21.75 6.25
N ILE A 22 24.71 21.59 5.11
CA ILE A 22 25.66 20.48 4.89
C ILE A 22 26.87 20.64 5.80
N GLU A 23 27.44 21.85 5.92
CA GLU A 23 28.60 22.11 6.75
C GLU A 23 28.38 21.71 8.22
N HIS A 24 27.21 22.03 8.76
CA HIS A 24 26.92 21.80 10.17
C HIS A 24 26.18 20.49 10.48
N ASN A 25 25.55 19.82 9.49
CA ASN A 25 24.68 18.67 9.71
C ASN A 25 25.10 17.38 8.98
N ALA A 26 26.14 17.40 8.14
CA ALA A 26 26.58 16.23 7.37
C ALA A 26 27.25 15.11 8.21
N THR A 27 27.06 15.11 9.51
CA THR A 27 27.84 14.32 10.48
C THR A 27 27.18 13.03 10.95
N LEU A 28 25.95 12.72 10.52
CA LEU A 28 25.26 11.48 10.91
C LEU A 28 25.77 10.29 10.10
N ASP A 29 26.77 9.60 10.62
CA ASP A 29 27.25 8.33 10.05
C ASP A 29 26.24 7.21 10.32
N PRO A 30 25.62 6.60 9.29
CA PRO A 30 24.72 5.48 9.47
C PRO A 30 25.33 4.26 10.17
N HIS A 31 26.65 4.10 10.11
CA HIS A 31 27.36 2.98 10.76
C HIS A 31 27.47 3.14 12.29
N LEU A 32 27.25 4.34 12.82
CA LEU A 32 27.19 4.56 14.26
C LEU A 32 25.98 3.88 14.91
N ALA A 33 24.89 3.68 14.17
CA ALA A 33 23.69 3.05 14.70
C ALA A 33 23.99 1.66 15.29
N ASP A 34 24.78 0.85 14.59
CA ASP A 34 25.11 -0.52 15.01
C ASP A 34 26.00 -0.48 16.28
N LYS A 35 26.99 0.43 16.35
CA LYS A 35 27.86 0.63 17.51
C LYS A 35 27.09 1.09 18.75
N LEU A 36 26.02 1.86 18.55
CA LEU A 36 25.17 2.41 19.62
C LEU A 36 23.99 1.52 19.98
N GLY A 37 23.84 0.36 19.34
CA GLY A 37 22.72 -0.54 19.55
C GLY A 37 21.38 -0.02 19.02
N VAL A 38 21.40 0.98 18.13
CA VAL A 38 20.20 1.58 17.55
C VAL A 38 19.60 0.65 16.48
N LYS A 39 18.30 0.35 16.59
CA LYS A 39 17.56 -0.51 15.67
C LYS A 39 17.02 0.30 14.49
N ARG A 40 17.88 0.58 13.50
CA ARG A 40 17.49 1.36 12.31
C ARG A 40 16.27 0.74 11.60
N GLY A 41 15.27 1.58 11.29
CA GLY A 41 14.03 1.11 10.69
C GLY A 41 13.27 0.08 11.55
N LEU A 42 13.50 0.07 12.88
CA LEU A 42 12.93 -0.90 13.82
C LEU A 42 13.24 -2.36 13.42
N ARG A 43 14.48 -2.61 12.95
CA ARG A 43 14.97 -3.96 12.58
C ARG A 43 16.14 -4.38 13.49
N ASN A 44 16.11 -5.64 13.88
CA ASN A 44 17.24 -6.31 14.55
C ASN A 44 18.34 -6.62 13.53
N LEU A 45 19.55 -6.90 14.02
CA LEU A 45 20.72 -7.26 13.18
C LEU A 45 20.50 -8.55 12.38
N ASP A 46 19.72 -9.49 12.92
CA ASP A 46 19.31 -10.73 12.25
C ASP A 46 18.24 -10.51 11.14
N GLY A 47 17.80 -9.25 10.94
CA GLY A 47 16.79 -8.88 9.96
C GLY A 47 15.36 -9.04 10.45
N THR A 48 15.09 -9.50 11.68
CA THR A 48 13.74 -9.55 12.24
C THR A 48 13.24 -8.16 12.64
N GLY A 49 11.91 -7.98 12.73
CA GLY A 49 11.31 -6.75 13.24
C GLY A 49 11.48 -6.62 14.75
N VAL A 50 11.66 -5.38 15.24
CA VAL A 50 11.51 -5.08 16.66
C VAL A 50 10.05 -5.26 17.05
N LEU A 51 9.77 -5.95 18.15
CA LEU A 51 8.42 -6.06 18.68
C LEU A 51 8.00 -4.71 19.29
N ALA A 52 7.20 -3.96 18.57
CA ALA A 52 6.75 -2.62 18.97
C ALA A 52 5.35 -2.61 19.59
N GLY A 53 4.60 -3.70 19.49
CA GLY A 53 3.24 -3.83 20.03
C GLY A 53 2.67 -5.24 19.85
N ILE A 54 1.43 -5.40 20.27
CA ILE A 54 0.65 -6.63 20.11
C ILE A 54 -0.58 -6.36 19.25
N THR A 55 -1.06 -7.37 18.54
CA THR A 55 -2.25 -7.24 17.69
C THR A 55 -2.96 -8.58 17.52
N ASN A 56 -4.29 -8.53 17.44
CA ASN A 56 -5.14 -9.65 17.05
C ASN A 56 -5.70 -9.48 15.62
N VAL A 57 -5.35 -8.38 14.91
CA VAL A 57 -5.92 -8.07 13.58
C VAL A 57 -5.38 -9.01 12.52
N SER A 58 -4.07 -9.16 12.44
CA SER A 58 -3.46 -10.06 11.47
C SER A 58 -2.07 -10.53 11.90
N ASN A 59 -1.63 -11.65 11.30
CA ASN A 59 -0.30 -12.20 11.52
C ASN A 59 0.40 -12.47 10.19
N VAL A 60 1.67 -12.03 10.09
CA VAL A 60 2.54 -12.17 8.93
C VAL A 60 3.70 -13.10 9.29
N ILE A 61 3.67 -14.34 8.80
CA ILE A 61 4.56 -15.42 9.23
C ILE A 61 5.41 -15.84 8.03
N GLY A 62 6.74 -15.77 8.14
CA GLY A 62 7.70 -16.16 7.10
C GLY A 62 8.88 -16.95 7.65
N TYR A 63 8.91 -17.19 8.96
CA TYR A 63 9.95 -17.97 9.63
C TYR A 63 9.44 -18.56 10.94
N ASP A 64 10.03 -19.68 11.34
CA ASP A 64 9.93 -20.23 12.68
C ASP A 64 11.17 -19.86 13.50
N LYS A 65 10.95 -19.57 14.79
CA LYS A 65 12.03 -19.36 15.75
C LYS A 65 12.16 -20.61 16.62
N LYS A 66 13.30 -21.31 16.51
CA LYS A 66 13.60 -22.50 17.31
C LYS A 66 13.93 -22.15 18.74
N GLU A 67 13.95 -23.15 19.63
CA GLU A 67 14.28 -23.00 21.04
C GLU A 67 15.69 -22.42 21.28
N ASP A 68 16.65 -22.72 20.40
CA ASP A 68 18.01 -22.19 20.43
C ASP A 68 18.10 -20.72 19.94
N GLY A 69 16.96 -20.11 19.56
CA GLY A 69 16.87 -18.77 19.04
C GLY A 69 17.19 -18.65 17.54
N SER A 70 17.55 -19.73 16.87
CA SER A 70 17.80 -19.74 15.42
C SER A 70 16.51 -19.54 14.64
N ILE A 71 16.61 -18.86 13.49
CA ILE A 71 15.49 -18.53 12.61
C ILE A 71 15.52 -19.46 11.39
N VAL A 72 14.43 -20.17 11.16
CA VAL A 72 14.28 -21.06 10.00
C VAL A 72 13.20 -20.50 9.09
N PRO A 73 13.51 -20.14 7.83
CA PRO A 73 12.52 -19.73 6.85
C PRO A 73 11.49 -20.81 6.59
N ILE A 74 10.22 -20.42 6.55
CA ILE A 74 9.09 -21.28 6.17
C ILE A 74 8.31 -20.62 5.02
N PRO A 75 7.46 -21.36 4.28
CA PRO A 75 6.50 -20.76 3.36
C PRO A 75 5.71 -19.66 4.03
N GLY A 76 5.55 -18.52 3.35
CA GLY A 76 4.85 -17.37 3.93
C GLY A 76 3.39 -17.69 4.19
N ARG A 77 2.86 -17.19 5.31
CA ARG A 77 1.44 -17.23 5.67
C ARG A 77 0.99 -15.84 6.05
N LEU A 78 -0.19 -15.47 5.64
CA LEU A 78 -0.89 -14.26 6.07
C LEU A 78 -2.24 -14.66 6.65
N VAL A 79 -2.48 -14.24 7.88
CA VAL A 79 -3.65 -14.65 8.65
C VAL A 79 -4.44 -13.41 9.06
N TYR A 80 -5.73 -13.34 8.72
CA TYR A 80 -6.66 -12.31 9.16
C TYR A 80 -7.54 -12.87 10.28
N ARG A 81 -7.41 -12.32 11.49
CA ARG A 81 -8.20 -12.76 12.67
C ARG A 81 -8.23 -14.28 12.88
N GLY A 82 -7.11 -14.96 12.62
CA GLY A 82 -6.99 -16.41 12.79
C GLY A 82 -7.28 -17.24 11.54
N ILE A 83 -7.72 -16.66 10.43
CA ILE A 83 -8.03 -17.35 9.17
C ILE A 83 -6.97 -17.04 8.13
N ASP A 84 -6.38 -18.06 7.50
CA ASP A 84 -5.42 -17.89 6.40
C ASP A 84 -6.09 -17.29 5.17
N ILE A 85 -5.40 -16.38 4.50
CA ILE A 85 -5.92 -15.77 3.26
C ILE A 85 -6.11 -16.78 2.13
N ASP A 86 -5.30 -17.85 2.10
CA ASP A 86 -5.47 -18.94 1.14
C ASP A 86 -6.82 -19.65 1.32
N THR A 87 -7.25 -19.82 2.57
CA THR A 87 -8.58 -20.36 2.89
C THR A 87 -9.69 -19.44 2.42
N LEU A 88 -9.54 -18.12 2.65
CA LEU A 88 -10.53 -17.12 2.20
C LEU A 88 -10.62 -17.06 0.66
N ALA A 89 -9.48 -17.11 -0.04
CA ALA A 89 -9.46 -17.15 -1.50
C ALA A 89 -10.08 -18.45 -2.05
N ALA A 90 -9.75 -19.61 -1.46
CA ALA A 90 -10.31 -20.88 -1.87
C ALA A 90 -11.84 -20.96 -1.65
N GLU A 91 -12.34 -20.38 -0.55
CA GLU A 91 -13.79 -20.28 -0.27
C GLU A 91 -14.49 -19.36 -1.29
N ALA A 92 -13.85 -18.24 -1.65
CA ALA A 92 -14.33 -17.35 -2.69
C ALA A 92 -14.48 -18.08 -4.04
N ASP A 93 -13.51 -18.93 -4.40
CA ASP A 93 -13.54 -19.70 -5.64
C ASP A 93 -14.57 -20.82 -5.62
N ALA A 94 -14.64 -21.58 -4.51
CA ALA A 94 -15.54 -22.71 -4.38
C ALA A 94 -17.03 -22.32 -4.53
N ASN A 95 -17.36 -21.08 -4.17
CA ASN A 95 -18.73 -20.56 -4.19
C ASN A 95 -18.93 -19.43 -5.22
N ASP A 96 -17.95 -19.15 -6.05
CA ASP A 96 -17.97 -18.09 -7.07
C ASP A 96 -18.52 -16.75 -6.56
N ARG A 97 -18.01 -16.30 -5.39
CA ARG A 97 -18.50 -15.11 -4.70
C ARG A 97 -17.43 -14.08 -4.40
N PHE A 98 -17.83 -12.83 -4.21
CA PHE A 98 -16.98 -11.76 -3.72
C PHE A 98 -16.69 -11.97 -2.23
N MET A 99 -15.43 -11.72 -1.82
CA MET A 99 -14.98 -11.98 -0.46
C MET A 99 -14.54 -10.72 0.28
N PHE A 100 -14.28 -9.62 -0.40
CA PHE A 100 -13.66 -8.45 0.21
C PHE A 100 -14.52 -7.86 1.33
N GLU A 101 -15.85 -7.75 1.15
CA GLU A 101 -16.75 -7.23 2.19
C GLU A 101 -16.78 -8.12 3.44
N GLU A 102 -16.67 -9.44 3.27
CA GLU A 102 -16.57 -10.37 4.40
C GLU A 102 -15.23 -10.22 5.12
N VAL A 103 -14.15 -9.96 4.38
CA VAL A 103 -12.84 -9.65 4.97
C VAL A 103 -12.87 -8.30 5.72
N ILE A 104 -13.58 -7.28 5.21
CA ILE A 104 -13.79 -6.03 5.95
C ILE A 104 -14.45 -6.32 7.30
N TRP A 105 -15.53 -7.09 7.29
CA TRP A 105 -16.21 -7.50 8.52
C TRP A 105 -15.28 -8.26 9.46
N LEU A 106 -14.59 -9.27 8.95
CA LEU A 106 -13.66 -10.09 9.73
C LEU A 106 -12.59 -9.25 10.43
N LEU A 107 -11.95 -8.33 9.70
CA LEU A 107 -10.91 -7.47 10.25
C LEU A 107 -11.44 -6.53 11.34
N LEU A 108 -12.61 -5.92 11.12
CA LEU A 108 -13.21 -4.97 12.07
C LEU A 108 -13.75 -5.65 13.32
N PHE A 109 -14.48 -6.77 13.17
CA PHE A 109 -15.24 -7.38 14.25
C PHE A 109 -14.62 -8.65 14.85
N GLY A 110 -13.60 -9.22 14.21
CA GLY A 110 -12.81 -10.33 14.76
C GLY A 110 -13.41 -11.73 14.56
N SER A 111 -14.57 -11.84 13.92
CA SER A 111 -15.22 -13.10 13.57
C SER A 111 -15.93 -13.02 12.23
N LEU A 112 -16.20 -14.14 11.59
CA LEU A 112 -17.01 -14.18 10.37
C LEU A 112 -18.47 -13.77 10.67
N PRO A 113 -19.15 -13.05 9.76
CA PRO A 113 -20.55 -12.70 9.91
C PRO A 113 -21.47 -13.89 9.70
N THR A 114 -22.63 -13.89 10.36
CA THR A 114 -23.74 -14.71 9.91
C THR A 114 -24.29 -14.18 8.58
N GLN A 115 -25.09 -15.00 7.86
CA GLN A 115 -25.73 -14.53 6.60
C GLN A 115 -26.55 -13.25 6.79
N GLU A 116 -27.29 -13.16 7.91
CA GLU A 116 -28.11 -11.98 8.21
C GLU A 116 -27.23 -10.74 8.48
N GLN A 117 -26.18 -10.91 9.28
CA GLN A 117 -25.21 -9.83 9.55
C GLN A 117 -24.52 -9.35 8.27
N PHE A 118 -24.10 -10.29 7.43
CA PHE A 118 -23.43 -9.97 6.17
C PHE A 118 -24.34 -9.21 5.22
N ALA A 119 -25.59 -9.66 5.05
CA ALA A 119 -26.56 -8.98 4.20
C ALA A 119 -26.87 -7.53 4.68
N LYS A 120 -26.96 -7.34 6.00
CA LYS A 120 -27.13 -5.99 6.59
C LYS A 120 -25.89 -5.12 6.36
N PHE A 121 -24.70 -5.70 6.51
CA PHE A 121 -23.43 -5.00 6.35
C PHE A 121 -23.20 -4.57 4.89
N GLN A 122 -23.50 -5.43 3.93
CA GLN A 122 -23.41 -5.08 2.50
C GLN A 122 -24.31 -3.88 2.17
N LYS A 123 -25.56 -3.87 2.67
CA LYS A 123 -26.47 -2.73 2.50
C LYS A 123 -25.97 -1.47 3.17
N LEU A 124 -25.32 -1.60 4.32
CA LEU A 124 -24.72 -0.46 5.02
C LEU A 124 -23.58 0.15 4.21
N LEU A 125 -22.64 -0.67 3.71
CA LEU A 125 -21.56 -0.21 2.83
C LEU A 125 -22.11 0.44 1.55
N GLU A 126 -23.10 -0.19 0.92
CA GLU A 126 -23.76 0.32 -0.28
C GLU A 126 -24.37 1.70 -0.05
N HIS A 127 -25.09 1.89 1.06
CA HIS A 127 -25.73 3.17 1.41
C HIS A 127 -24.71 4.30 1.63
N HIS A 128 -23.53 3.98 2.14
CA HIS A 128 -22.48 4.96 2.43
C HIS A 128 -21.46 5.16 1.27
N ARG A 129 -21.74 4.69 0.04
CA ARG A 129 -20.87 4.95 -1.12
C ARG A 129 -21.00 6.35 -1.69
N GLU A 130 -22.15 7.00 -1.47
CA GLU A 130 -22.36 8.39 -1.87
C GLU A 130 -21.59 9.33 -0.95
N LEU A 131 -20.96 10.34 -1.54
CA LEU A 131 -20.23 11.36 -0.78
C LEU A 131 -21.22 12.37 -0.21
N PRO A 132 -20.87 13.06 0.90
CA PRO A 132 -21.69 14.15 1.43
C PRO A 132 -22.01 15.20 0.37
N GLU A 133 -23.17 15.85 0.49
CA GLU A 133 -23.61 16.90 -0.42
C GLU A 133 -22.56 18.02 -0.54
N GLY A 134 -22.24 18.42 -1.76
CA GLY A 134 -21.23 19.43 -2.06
C GLY A 134 -19.79 18.95 -1.97
N PHE A 135 -19.51 17.80 -1.36
CA PHE A 135 -18.12 17.34 -1.15
C PHE A 135 -17.35 17.12 -2.47
N ALA A 136 -18.00 16.52 -3.46
CA ALA A 136 -17.36 16.29 -4.75
C ALA A 136 -17.00 17.59 -5.46
N ASP A 137 -17.88 18.59 -5.40
CA ASP A 137 -17.67 19.89 -6.05
C ASP A 137 -16.62 20.71 -5.30
N ASP A 138 -16.76 20.88 -4.00
CA ASP A 138 -15.92 21.77 -3.19
C ASP A 138 -14.53 21.18 -2.96
N MET A 139 -14.46 19.91 -2.59
CA MET A 139 -13.23 19.29 -2.14
C MET A 139 -12.49 18.52 -3.23
N ILE A 140 -13.19 17.99 -4.25
CA ILE A 140 -12.54 17.22 -5.30
C ILE A 140 -12.37 18.07 -6.56
N LEU A 141 -13.45 18.64 -7.12
CA LEU A 141 -13.43 19.37 -8.38
C LEU A 141 -12.63 20.69 -8.28
N ASN A 142 -12.90 21.49 -7.24
CA ASN A 142 -12.27 22.81 -7.07
C ASN A 142 -10.81 22.74 -6.59
N SER A 143 -10.31 21.57 -6.21
CA SER A 143 -8.96 21.40 -5.66
C SER A 143 -8.23 20.20 -6.26
N PRO A 144 -8.04 20.16 -7.60
CA PRO A 144 -7.42 19.02 -8.28
C PRO A 144 -5.98 18.78 -7.83
N SER A 145 -5.47 17.60 -8.10
CA SER A 145 -4.07 17.22 -7.86
C SER A 145 -3.57 16.30 -8.96
N PRO A 146 -2.33 16.48 -9.44
CA PRO A 146 -1.72 15.51 -10.35
C PRO A 146 -1.40 14.18 -9.67
N ASN A 147 -1.35 14.15 -8.34
CA ASN A 147 -1.07 12.97 -7.53
C ASN A 147 -2.31 12.54 -6.75
N LEU A 148 -2.86 11.37 -7.10
CA LEU A 148 -4.11 10.86 -6.51
C LEU A 148 -3.97 10.48 -5.04
N MET A 149 -2.82 9.95 -4.60
CA MET A 149 -2.59 9.65 -3.19
C MET A 149 -2.59 10.91 -2.32
N ASN A 150 -2.01 12.02 -2.83
CA ASN A 150 -2.12 13.32 -2.16
C ASN A 150 -3.57 13.78 -2.12
N LYS A 151 -4.31 13.63 -3.23
CA LYS A 151 -5.72 14.02 -3.29
C LYS A 151 -6.57 13.22 -2.31
N MET A 152 -6.39 11.91 -2.24
CA MET A 152 -7.10 11.04 -1.31
C MET A 152 -6.84 11.44 0.15
N ALA A 153 -5.56 11.65 0.54
CA ALA A 153 -5.23 12.07 1.90
C ALA A 153 -5.91 13.40 2.28
N ARG A 154 -5.89 14.38 1.36
CA ARG A 154 -6.60 15.66 1.56
C ARG A 154 -8.12 15.50 1.63
N SER A 155 -8.69 14.62 0.83
CA SER A 155 -10.12 14.32 0.85
C SER A 155 -10.53 13.69 2.18
N VAL A 156 -9.74 12.74 2.70
CA VAL A 156 -10.00 12.15 4.02
C VAL A 156 -9.93 13.19 5.12
N LEU A 157 -8.91 14.06 5.12
CA LEU A 157 -8.84 15.17 6.10
C LEU A 157 -10.02 16.13 6.00
N ALA A 158 -10.51 16.39 4.78
CA ALA A 158 -11.66 17.27 4.58
C ALA A 158 -12.96 16.68 5.10
N MET A 159 -13.11 15.34 5.14
CA MET A 159 -14.28 14.67 5.72
C MET A 159 -14.52 15.03 7.18
N TYR A 160 -13.47 15.40 7.92
CA TYR A 160 -13.57 15.93 9.27
C TYR A 160 -14.60 17.06 9.39
N SER A 161 -14.64 17.98 8.41
CA SER A 161 -15.55 19.14 8.41
C SER A 161 -17.01 18.78 8.09
N TYR A 162 -17.27 17.56 7.66
CA TYR A 162 -18.61 17.04 7.37
C TYR A 162 -19.12 16.08 8.47
N ASP A 163 -18.34 15.87 9.53
CA ASP A 163 -18.68 15.02 10.67
C ASP A 163 -18.81 15.84 11.95
N GLU A 164 -20.03 16.01 12.45
CA GLU A 164 -20.31 16.73 13.70
C GLU A 164 -19.66 16.07 14.94
N HIS A 165 -19.29 14.79 14.84
CA HIS A 165 -18.67 14.01 15.90
C HIS A 165 -17.22 13.61 15.58
N ALA A 166 -16.51 14.43 14.80
CA ALA A 166 -15.18 14.10 14.30
C ALA A 166 -14.17 13.75 15.41
N GLU A 167 -14.24 14.45 16.55
CA GLU A 167 -13.33 14.27 17.71
C GLU A 167 -13.78 13.18 18.70
N ASP A 168 -14.96 12.59 18.52
CA ASP A 168 -15.45 11.54 19.43
C ASP A 168 -14.72 10.23 19.13
N ASN A 169 -13.85 9.82 20.04
CA ASN A 169 -13.06 8.58 19.99
C ASN A 169 -13.75 7.40 20.69
N SER A 170 -15.06 7.47 20.95
CA SER A 170 -15.81 6.30 21.44
C SER A 170 -15.86 5.19 20.39
N LEU A 171 -15.87 3.94 20.83
CA LEU A 171 -15.92 2.78 19.94
C LEU A 171 -17.06 2.86 18.90
N PRO A 172 -18.31 3.21 19.26
CA PRO A 172 -19.37 3.33 18.27
C PRO A 172 -19.06 4.36 17.19
N ASN A 173 -18.47 5.50 17.56
CA ASN A 173 -18.16 6.55 16.60
C ASN A 173 -16.95 6.22 15.72
N ILE A 174 -15.88 5.62 16.27
CA ILE A 174 -14.74 5.15 15.46
C ILE A 174 -15.22 4.10 14.45
N LEU A 175 -16.09 3.16 14.82
CA LEU A 175 -16.65 2.17 13.89
C LEU A 175 -17.51 2.83 12.81
N ARG A 176 -18.37 3.81 13.15
CA ARG A 176 -19.15 4.59 12.20
C ARG A 176 -18.24 5.29 11.18
N GLN A 177 -17.25 6.03 11.64
CA GLN A 177 -16.27 6.74 10.80
C GLN A 177 -15.47 5.76 9.91
N SER A 178 -15.08 4.61 10.46
CA SER A 178 -14.36 3.57 9.74
C SER A 178 -15.19 2.99 8.59
N ILE A 179 -16.46 2.65 8.85
CA ILE A 179 -17.37 2.09 7.84
C ILE A 179 -17.64 3.13 6.73
N ASN A 180 -17.86 4.39 7.10
CA ASN A 180 -18.06 5.47 6.14
C ASN A 180 -16.83 5.62 5.23
N LEU A 181 -15.62 5.74 5.79
CA LEU A 181 -14.39 5.88 5.00
C LEU A 181 -14.13 4.67 4.09
N ILE A 182 -14.41 3.45 4.56
CA ILE A 182 -14.27 2.23 3.74
C ILE A 182 -15.22 2.28 2.54
N ALA A 183 -16.45 2.74 2.73
CA ALA A 183 -17.46 2.81 1.68
C ALA A 183 -17.24 3.98 0.70
N GLU A 184 -16.83 5.16 1.19
CA GLU A 184 -16.70 6.41 0.42
C GLU A 184 -15.40 6.51 -0.38
N LEU A 185 -14.31 5.96 0.12
CA LEU A 185 -12.98 6.12 -0.49
C LEU A 185 -12.88 5.58 -1.94
N PRO A 186 -13.54 4.48 -2.34
CA PRO A 186 -13.60 4.07 -3.74
C PRO A 186 -14.20 5.16 -4.64
N THR A 187 -15.31 5.78 -4.23
CA THR A 187 -15.95 6.90 -4.96
C THR A 187 -15.04 8.13 -5.00
N MET A 188 -14.42 8.51 -3.87
CA MET A 188 -13.45 9.62 -3.83
C MET A 188 -12.28 9.40 -4.78
N MET A 189 -11.76 8.18 -4.84
CA MET A 189 -10.63 7.82 -5.71
C MET A 189 -10.99 7.98 -7.18
N VAL A 190 -12.13 7.42 -7.60
CA VAL A 190 -12.57 7.49 -9.00
C VAL A 190 -12.87 8.94 -9.39
N ASN A 191 -13.56 9.72 -8.55
CA ASN A 191 -13.85 11.12 -8.81
C ASN A 191 -12.55 11.94 -8.91
N ALA A 192 -11.59 11.71 -8.01
CA ALA A 192 -10.28 12.37 -8.07
C ALA A 192 -9.53 12.05 -9.37
N TYR A 193 -9.58 10.79 -9.83
CA TYR A 193 -9.00 10.38 -11.09
C TYR A 193 -9.65 11.05 -12.30
N GLN A 194 -10.98 11.13 -12.34
CA GLN A 194 -11.71 11.77 -13.43
C GLN A 194 -11.35 13.26 -13.53
N ILE A 195 -11.21 13.93 -12.39
CA ILE A 195 -10.80 15.34 -12.36
C ILE A 195 -9.35 15.52 -12.78
N LYS A 196 -8.45 14.63 -12.34
CA LYS A 196 -7.07 14.61 -12.84
C LYS A 196 -7.04 14.50 -14.35
N ARG A 197 -7.78 13.55 -14.93
CA ARG A 197 -7.90 13.40 -16.39
C ARG A 197 -8.35 14.69 -17.07
N ARG A 198 -9.36 15.36 -16.52
CA ARG A 198 -9.89 16.60 -17.11
C ARG A 198 -8.88 17.74 -17.05
N VAL A 199 -8.22 17.91 -15.91
CA VAL A 199 -7.38 19.09 -15.64
C VAL A 199 -5.97 18.92 -16.21
N TYR A 200 -5.35 17.76 -16.01
CA TYR A 200 -3.95 17.52 -16.33
C TYR A 200 -3.76 16.77 -17.64
N ASP A 201 -4.61 15.75 -17.92
CA ASP A 201 -4.47 14.92 -19.11
C ASP A 201 -5.30 15.44 -20.29
N ARG A 202 -6.08 16.53 -20.11
CA ARG A 202 -6.94 17.16 -21.13
C ARG A 202 -7.96 16.22 -21.74
N SER A 203 -8.40 15.21 -21.00
CA SER A 203 -9.40 14.21 -21.38
C SER A 203 -10.77 14.52 -20.80
N SER A 204 -11.83 13.94 -21.36
CA SER A 204 -13.18 14.07 -20.82
C SER A 204 -13.27 13.39 -19.45
N MET A 205 -14.05 13.97 -18.54
CA MET A 205 -14.42 13.36 -17.27
C MET A 205 -15.90 12.97 -17.27
N TYR A 206 -16.22 12.00 -16.44
CA TYR A 206 -17.59 11.57 -16.16
C TYR A 206 -17.68 11.10 -14.70
N PHE A 207 -18.84 11.24 -14.10
CA PHE A 207 -19.13 10.76 -12.76
C PHE A 207 -20.33 9.82 -12.86
N HIS A 208 -20.11 8.56 -12.50
CA HIS A 208 -21.18 7.58 -12.38
C HIS A 208 -21.60 7.47 -10.93
N LEU A 209 -22.90 7.45 -10.69
CA LEU A 209 -23.45 7.19 -9.37
C LEU A 209 -23.25 5.72 -8.99
N PRO A 210 -23.13 5.42 -7.69
CA PRO A 210 -23.10 4.05 -7.20
C PRO A 210 -24.34 3.27 -7.67
N THR A 211 -24.12 2.05 -8.17
CA THR A 211 -25.21 1.15 -8.55
C THR A 211 -25.55 0.23 -7.38
N PRO A 212 -26.84 0.15 -6.96
CA PRO A 212 -27.26 -0.77 -5.91
C PRO A 212 -26.93 -2.24 -6.20
N GLY A 213 -26.61 -2.99 -5.15
CA GLY A 213 -26.35 -4.43 -5.22
C GLY A 213 -24.96 -4.82 -5.71
N GLN A 214 -24.09 -3.88 -6.04
CA GLN A 214 -22.72 -4.16 -6.44
C GLN A 214 -21.80 -4.40 -5.23
N SER A 215 -20.83 -5.33 -5.39
CA SER A 215 -19.66 -5.43 -4.51
C SER A 215 -18.76 -4.20 -4.66
N THR A 216 -17.77 -4.03 -3.77
CA THR A 216 -16.77 -2.94 -3.87
C THR A 216 -15.96 -3.03 -5.16
N ALA A 217 -15.58 -4.24 -5.59
CA ALA A 217 -14.86 -4.44 -6.85
C ALA A 217 -15.70 -4.04 -8.07
N GLU A 218 -16.99 -4.45 -8.11
CA GLU A 218 -17.93 -4.07 -9.16
C GLU A 218 -18.18 -2.57 -9.17
N HIS A 219 -18.37 -1.96 -7.99
CA HIS A 219 -18.53 -0.51 -7.84
C HIS A 219 -17.33 0.27 -8.40
N ILE A 220 -16.10 -0.17 -8.10
CA ILE A 220 -14.90 0.46 -8.66
C ILE A 220 -14.90 0.36 -10.19
N LEU A 221 -15.14 -0.81 -10.75
CA LEU A 221 -15.11 -1.00 -12.22
C LEU A 221 -16.22 -0.23 -12.92
N SER A 222 -17.45 -0.26 -12.38
CA SER A 222 -18.60 0.43 -12.99
C SER A 222 -18.43 1.95 -12.95
N THR A 223 -17.93 2.51 -11.86
CA THR A 223 -17.74 3.95 -11.74
C THR A 223 -16.49 4.46 -12.46
N TYR A 224 -15.47 3.60 -12.61
CA TYR A 224 -14.24 3.93 -13.31
C TYR A 224 -14.41 3.93 -14.84
N ARG A 225 -15.17 2.98 -15.40
CA ARG A 225 -15.31 2.79 -16.85
C ARG A 225 -16.39 3.69 -17.44
N ALA A 226 -16.12 4.31 -18.59
CA ALA A 226 -17.07 5.22 -19.25
C ALA A 226 -18.39 4.55 -19.63
N ASP A 227 -18.34 3.28 -20.01
CA ASP A 227 -19.51 2.48 -20.42
C ASP A 227 -20.11 1.65 -19.27
N GLN A 228 -19.52 1.74 -18.06
CA GLN A 228 -19.90 1.00 -16.86
C GLN A 228 -19.84 -0.53 -16.98
N LYS A 229 -19.26 -1.07 -18.06
CA LYS A 229 -19.27 -2.49 -18.34
C LYS A 229 -18.04 -3.19 -17.80
N PHE A 230 -18.25 -4.36 -17.24
CA PHE A 230 -17.22 -5.29 -16.79
C PHE A 230 -17.76 -6.71 -16.83
N THR A 231 -16.87 -7.70 -16.83
CA THR A 231 -17.26 -9.10 -16.69
C THR A 231 -17.19 -9.53 -15.24
N HIS A 232 -17.92 -10.57 -14.87
CA HIS A 232 -17.85 -11.17 -13.54
C HIS A 232 -16.41 -11.60 -13.20
N GLU A 233 -15.69 -12.22 -14.15
CA GLU A 233 -14.29 -12.63 -13.98
C GLU A 233 -13.36 -11.43 -13.67
N GLU A 234 -13.56 -10.29 -14.32
CA GLU A 234 -12.80 -9.06 -14.04
C GLU A 234 -13.06 -8.55 -12.62
N ALA A 235 -14.32 -8.50 -12.21
CA ALA A 235 -14.71 -8.06 -10.88
C ALA A 235 -14.20 -9.01 -9.78
N ARG A 236 -14.30 -10.32 -10.00
CA ARG A 236 -13.75 -11.35 -9.10
C ARG A 236 -12.25 -11.22 -8.94
N LEU A 237 -11.51 -10.98 -10.02
CA LEU A 237 -10.06 -10.82 -9.95
C LEU A 237 -9.66 -9.54 -9.20
N LEU A 238 -10.42 -8.44 -9.37
CA LEU A 238 -10.21 -7.23 -8.59
C LEU A 238 -10.53 -7.45 -7.11
N ASP A 239 -11.60 -8.17 -6.78
CA ASP A 239 -11.97 -8.53 -5.41
C ASP A 239 -10.86 -9.31 -4.70
N LEU A 240 -10.24 -10.28 -5.38
CA LEU A 240 -9.09 -11.01 -4.84
C LEU A 240 -7.86 -10.10 -4.61
N CYS A 241 -7.64 -9.10 -5.47
CA CYS A 241 -6.62 -8.08 -5.22
C CYS A 241 -6.94 -7.28 -3.95
N LEU A 242 -8.19 -6.86 -3.76
CA LEU A 242 -8.62 -6.12 -2.58
C LEU A 242 -8.45 -6.97 -1.32
N LEU A 243 -8.85 -8.24 -1.35
CA LEU A 243 -8.64 -9.23 -0.27
C LEU A 243 -7.17 -9.36 0.09
N ALA A 244 -6.29 -9.60 -0.90
CA ALA A 244 -4.87 -9.81 -0.69
C ALA A 244 -4.16 -8.57 -0.11
N HIS A 245 -4.73 -7.39 -0.30
CA HIS A 245 -4.18 -6.12 0.15
C HIS A 245 -4.79 -5.62 1.47
N ALA A 246 -5.87 -6.23 1.97
CA ALA A 246 -6.71 -5.71 3.06
C ALA A 246 -5.95 -5.44 4.36
N ASP A 247 -4.98 -6.28 4.73
CA ASP A 247 -4.06 -6.01 5.84
C ASP A 247 -2.71 -6.71 5.66
N HIS A 248 -1.69 -6.30 6.42
CA HIS A 248 -0.38 -6.92 6.42
C HIS A 248 0.41 -6.62 7.72
N GLY A 249 -0.24 -6.81 8.85
CA GLY A 249 0.35 -6.67 10.17
C GLY A 249 0.51 -5.24 10.65
N GLY A 250 0.60 -5.08 11.97
CA GLY A 250 0.72 -3.78 12.63
C GLY A 250 2.05 -3.07 12.39
N GLY A 251 3.08 -3.79 11.95
CA GLY A 251 4.45 -3.27 11.78
C GLY A 251 4.79 -2.74 10.38
N ASN A 252 3.91 -2.86 9.39
CA ASN A 252 4.17 -2.22 8.09
C ASN A 252 4.06 -0.69 8.21
N CYS A 253 4.78 0.05 7.36
CA CYS A 253 4.98 1.49 7.52
C CYS A 253 3.66 2.27 7.67
N SER A 254 2.66 2.04 6.83
CA SER A 254 1.40 2.78 6.88
C SER A 254 0.52 2.40 8.07
N THR A 255 0.43 1.12 8.41
CA THR A 255 -0.30 0.66 9.60
C THR A 255 0.36 1.15 10.89
N PHE A 256 1.70 1.10 10.96
CA PHE A 256 2.42 1.62 12.11
C PHE A 256 2.23 3.14 12.26
N THR A 257 2.23 3.89 11.15
CA THR A 257 1.92 5.32 11.15
C THR A 257 0.51 5.57 11.69
N CYS A 258 -0.49 4.80 11.24
CA CYS A 258 -1.85 4.89 11.76
C CYS A 258 -1.91 4.65 13.27
N ARG A 259 -1.23 3.60 13.77
CA ARG A 259 -1.14 3.30 15.20
C ARG A 259 -0.46 4.41 15.99
N VAL A 260 0.66 4.95 15.49
CA VAL A 260 1.37 6.06 16.15
C VAL A 260 0.45 7.25 16.34
N LEU A 261 -0.27 7.67 15.29
CA LEU A 261 -1.22 8.79 15.41
C LEU A 261 -2.39 8.43 16.33
N SER A 262 -2.99 7.26 16.17
CA SER A 262 -4.09 6.78 17.03
C SER A 262 -3.71 6.77 18.50
N SER A 263 -2.47 6.39 18.83
CA SER A 263 -1.96 6.35 20.21
C SER A 263 -1.88 7.73 20.87
N SER A 264 -1.88 8.80 20.10
CA SER A 264 -1.91 10.19 20.61
C SER A 264 -3.33 10.65 20.98
N GLY A 265 -4.37 9.89 20.62
CA GLY A 265 -5.76 10.25 20.86
C GLY A 265 -6.37 11.18 19.79
N THR A 266 -5.71 11.37 18.63
CA THR A 266 -6.26 12.16 17.51
C THR A 266 -7.45 11.47 16.83
N ASP A 267 -8.14 12.21 15.98
CA ASP A 267 -9.32 11.74 15.24
C ASP A 267 -9.01 10.67 14.18
N THR A 268 -10.07 10.03 13.66
CA THR A 268 -9.96 8.96 12.65
C THR A 268 -9.44 9.48 11.31
N TYR A 269 -9.86 10.67 10.91
CA TYR A 269 -9.52 11.24 9.60
C TYR A 269 -8.01 11.55 9.53
N ALA A 270 -7.44 12.17 10.57
CA ALA A 270 -6.01 12.40 10.67
C ALA A 270 -5.20 11.11 10.64
N SER A 271 -5.64 10.07 11.37
CA SER A 271 -4.96 8.78 11.44
C SER A 271 -4.94 8.05 10.09
N ILE A 272 -6.07 8.02 9.38
CA ILE A 272 -6.18 7.37 8.07
C ILE A 272 -5.48 8.18 6.97
N ALA A 273 -5.59 9.52 6.99
CA ALA A 273 -4.87 10.38 6.05
C ALA A 273 -3.34 10.22 6.17
N ALA A 274 -2.81 10.08 7.39
CA ALA A 274 -1.39 9.82 7.62
C ALA A 274 -0.95 8.44 7.09
N ALA A 275 -1.79 7.42 7.25
CA ALA A 275 -1.53 6.09 6.67
C ALA A 275 -1.49 6.13 5.13
N ILE A 276 -2.42 6.88 4.49
CA ILE A 276 -2.40 7.15 3.05
C ILE A 276 -1.12 7.88 2.66
N GLY A 277 -0.70 8.89 3.43
CA GLY A 277 0.55 9.63 3.23
C GLY A 277 1.79 8.72 3.31
N ALA A 278 1.84 7.83 4.29
CA ALA A 278 2.91 6.83 4.39
C ALA A 278 2.92 5.86 3.20
N ARG A 279 1.73 5.43 2.73
CA ARG A 279 1.60 4.55 1.56
C ARG A 279 2.00 5.23 0.24
N LYS A 280 1.83 6.55 0.14
CA LYS A 280 2.27 7.35 -1.01
C LYS A 280 3.78 7.26 -1.25
N GLY A 281 4.57 7.05 -0.19
CA GLY A 281 6.03 7.01 -0.29
C GLY A 281 6.53 5.91 -1.24
N PRO A 282 7.48 6.20 -2.17
CA PRO A 282 7.90 5.26 -3.21
C PRO A 282 8.56 3.98 -2.66
N LYS A 283 9.08 4.01 -1.44
CA LYS A 283 9.66 2.83 -0.76
C LYS A 283 8.59 1.91 -0.17
N HIS A 284 7.33 2.32 -0.12
CA HIS A 284 6.24 1.56 0.48
C HIS A 284 5.08 1.29 -0.48
N GLY A 285 4.72 2.22 -1.36
CA GLY A 285 3.50 2.13 -2.18
C GLY A 285 3.68 2.05 -3.68
N GLY A 286 4.87 2.31 -4.22
CA GLY A 286 5.07 2.44 -5.67
C GLY A 286 5.64 1.20 -6.36
N ALA A 287 5.69 0.04 -5.70
CA ALA A 287 6.42 -1.12 -6.22
C ALA A 287 5.71 -1.78 -7.42
N ASN A 288 4.38 -1.89 -7.41
CA ASN A 288 3.63 -2.49 -8.50
C ASN A 288 3.75 -1.72 -9.83
N LEU A 289 3.74 -0.39 -9.79
CA LEU A 289 3.99 0.45 -10.97
C LEU A 289 5.42 0.24 -11.51
N LYS A 290 6.40 0.18 -10.62
CA LYS A 290 7.80 -0.08 -11.01
C LYS A 290 8.01 -1.48 -11.58
N VAL A 291 7.25 -2.48 -11.12
CA VAL A 291 7.22 -3.82 -11.74
C VAL A 291 6.75 -3.72 -13.18
N MET A 292 5.69 -2.97 -13.47
CA MET A 292 5.19 -2.85 -14.83
C MET A 292 6.17 -2.14 -15.77
N HIS A 293 6.78 -1.04 -15.32
CA HIS A 293 7.82 -0.36 -16.10
C HIS A 293 9.05 -1.26 -16.33
N GLN A 294 9.44 -2.05 -15.32
CA GLN A 294 10.51 -3.03 -15.46
C GLN A 294 10.14 -4.15 -16.45
N LEU A 295 8.90 -4.66 -16.39
CA LEU A 295 8.38 -5.66 -17.32
C LEU A 295 8.45 -5.15 -18.76
N ASP A 296 7.92 -3.94 -19.02
CA ASP A 296 7.95 -3.32 -20.33
C ASP A 296 9.38 -3.13 -20.83
N HIS A 297 10.30 -2.75 -19.93
CA HIS A 297 11.70 -2.59 -20.26
C HIS A 297 12.39 -3.94 -20.57
N ILE A 298 12.05 -5.01 -19.86
CA ILE A 298 12.58 -6.36 -20.14
C ILE A 298 12.08 -6.82 -21.50
N LEU A 299 10.78 -6.80 -21.76
CA LEU A 299 10.17 -7.22 -23.02
C LEU A 299 10.68 -6.44 -24.24
N ALA A 300 11.04 -5.16 -24.05
CA ALA A 300 11.62 -4.35 -25.13
C ALA A 300 13.11 -4.64 -25.44
N ASN A 301 13.83 -5.36 -24.56
CA ASN A 301 15.28 -5.54 -24.67
C ASN A 301 15.73 -7.00 -24.62
N VAL A 302 14.84 -7.94 -24.42
CA VAL A 302 15.08 -9.40 -24.52
C VAL A 302 14.53 -9.86 -25.86
N GLU A 303 15.37 -10.47 -26.70
CA GLU A 303 14.96 -10.89 -28.05
C GLU A 303 14.04 -12.11 -28.02
N ASN A 304 14.32 -13.04 -27.10
CA ASN A 304 13.52 -14.24 -26.91
C ASN A 304 13.04 -14.36 -25.45
N PRO A 305 11.84 -13.85 -25.11
CA PRO A 305 11.27 -13.95 -23.76
C PRO A 305 11.11 -15.36 -23.20
N ALA A 306 11.13 -16.39 -24.06
CA ALA A 306 11.07 -17.80 -23.67
C ALA A 306 12.45 -18.41 -23.34
N ASP A 307 13.55 -17.70 -23.64
CA ASP A 307 14.90 -18.15 -23.33
C ASP A 307 15.31 -17.72 -21.91
N ASP A 308 15.34 -18.69 -21.01
CA ASP A 308 15.72 -18.47 -19.61
C ASP A 308 17.13 -17.89 -19.44
N ASP A 309 18.07 -18.21 -20.32
CA ASP A 309 19.44 -17.73 -20.19
C ASP A 309 19.55 -16.27 -20.60
N GLU A 310 18.80 -15.84 -21.59
CA GLU A 310 18.72 -14.44 -22.00
C GLU A 310 18.03 -13.60 -20.93
N VAL A 311 16.89 -14.06 -20.39
CA VAL A 311 16.17 -13.38 -19.28
C VAL A 311 17.08 -13.29 -18.05
N ARG A 312 17.78 -14.38 -17.69
CA ARG A 312 18.72 -14.41 -16.56
C ARG A 312 19.85 -13.39 -16.73
N GLU A 313 20.44 -13.30 -17.91
CA GLU A 313 21.50 -12.32 -18.18
C GLU A 313 20.97 -10.89 -18.08
N TYR A 314 19.74 -10.64 -18.55
CA TYR A 314 19.13 -9.32 -18.43
C TYR A 314 18.85 -8.94 -16.97
N LEU A 315 18.33 -9.85 -16.15
CA LEU A 315 18.16 -9.65 -14.71
C LEU A 315 19.50 -9.35 -14.00
N ARG A 316 20.59 -10.01 -14.45
CA ARG A 316 21.94 -9.74 -13.95
C ARG A 316 22.40 -8.31 -14.28
N LYS A 317 22.13 -7.81 -15.51
CA LYS A 317 22.41 -6.42 -15.90
C LYS A 317 21.62 -5.43 -15.03
N ILE A 318 20.37 -5.73 -14.70
CA ILE A 318 19.58 -4.89 -13.78
C ILE A 318 20.27 -4.82 -12.42
N LEU A 319 20.65 -5.94 -11.79
CA LEU A 319 21.33 -5.96 -10.50
C LEU A 319 22.67 -5.22 -10.50
N ARG A 320 23.39 -5.23 -11.61
CA ARG A 320 24.64 -4.51 -11.83
C ARG A 320 24.44 -3.03 -12.18
N LYS A 321 23.19 -2.54 -12.21
CA LYS A 321 22.83 -1.16 -12.60
C LYS A 321 23.17 -0.81 -14.06
N GLN A 322 23.23 -1.81 -14.92
CA GLN A 322 23.57 -1.68 -16.34
C GLN A 322 22.33 -1.69 -17.23
N ALA A 323 21.15 -1.96 -16.66
CA ALA A 323 19.86 -1.98 -17.33
C ALA A 323 18.73 -1.51 -16.37
N GLY A 324 17.52 -1.36 -16.89
CA GLY A 324 16.37 -0.89 -16.15
C GLY A 324 16.50 0.60 -15.78
N ASP A 325 16.04 0.96 -14.59
CA ASP A 325 16.10 2.34 -14.06
C ASP A 325 17.45 2.69 -13.38
N GLY A 326 18.43 1.81 -13.46
CA GLY A 326 19.75 1.98 -12.84
C GLY A 326 19.78 1.82 -11.32
N SER A 327 18.67 1.46 -10.68
CA SER A 327 18.57 1.29 -9.23
C SER A 327 19.33 0.05 -8.72
N GLY A 328 19.49 -0.98 -9.56
CA GLY A 328 20.02 -2.29 -9.18
C GLY A 328 19.01 -3.12 -8.38
N LEU A 329 17.71 -2.88 -8.58
CA LEU A 329 16.61 -3.61 -7.94
C LEU A 329 15.79 -4.37 -8.99
N ILE A 330 15.47 -5.62 -8.70
CA ILE A 330 14.43 -6.35 -9.42
C ILE A 330 13.13 -6.13 -8.65
N TYR A 331 12.27 -5.25 -9.15
CA TYR A 331 11.02 -4.91 -8.51
C TYR A 331 10.06 -6.11 -8.49
N GLY A 332 9.23 -6.20 -7.48
CA GLY A 332 8.37 -7.36 -7.26
C GLY A 332 9.07 -8.55 -6.59
N MET A 333 10.40 -8.46 -6.37
CA MET A 333 11.20 -9.49 -5.73
C MET A 333 11.74 -9.03 -4.38
N GLY A 334 11.60 -9.88 -3.35
CA GLY A 334 12.04 -9.64 -1.99
C GLY A 334 10.95 -9.04 -1.10
N HIS A 335 11.00 -9.41 0.17
CA HIS A 335 10.07 -8.97 1.20
C HIS A 335 10.76 -8.86 2.57
N ALA A 336 10.22 -8.03 3.46
CA ALA A 336 10.79 -7.83 4.78
C ALA A 336 10.64 -9.04 5.72
N VAL A 337 9.63 -9.89 5.50
CA VAL A 337 9.32 -11.07 6.31
C VAL A 337 9.42 -12.36 5.48
N TYR A 338 8.78 -12.41 4.33
CA TYR A 338 8.77 -13.60 3.48
C TYR A 338 10.09 -13.77 2.73
N THR A 339 10.58 -15.01 2.72
CA THR A 339 11.82 -15.38 2.01
C THR A 339 11.64 -16.56 1.06
N LEU A 340 10.64 -17.42 1.31
CA LEU A 340 10.36 -18.59 0.47
C LEU A 340 9.17 -18.37 -0.46
N SER A 341 8.08 -17.80 0.05
CA SER A 341 6.89 -17.47 -0.74
C SER A 341 6.09 -16.37 -0.05
N ASP A 342 5.35 -15.57 -0.81
CA ASP A 342 4.32 -14.65 -0.35
C ASP A 342 2.96 -15.20 -0.79
N PRO A 343 2.06 -15.59 0.12
CA PRO A 343 0.78 -16.20 -0.23
C PRO A 343 -0.07 -15.30 -1.14
N ARG A 344 0.03 -13.99 -0.97
CA ARG A 344 -0.69 -13.02 -1.82
C ARG A 344 -0.23 -13.08 -3.27
N ALA A 345 1.09 -13.18 -3.50
CA ALA A 345 1.64 -13.31 -4.84
C ALA A 345 1.18 -14.62 -5.50
N GLN A 346 1.10 -15.72 -4.74
CA GLN A 346 0.65 -17.01 -5.25
C GLN A 346 -0.85 -16.99 -5.61
N ILE A 347 -1.70 -16.39 -4.77
CA ILE A 347 -3.12 -16.19 -5.07
C ILE A 347 -3.28 -15.40 -6.37
N LEU A 348 -2.65 -14.22 -6.47
CA LEU A 348 -2.78 -13.36 -7.64
C LEU A 348 -2.23 -14.00 -8.91
N LYS A 349 -1.09 -14.68 -8.83
CA LYS A 349 -0.51 -15.45 -9.94
C LYS A 349 -1.50 -16.49 -10.48
N THR A 350 -2.05 -17.30 -9.59
CA THR A 350 -2.98 -18.39 -9.97
C THR A 350 -4.21 -17.86 -10.70
N HIS A 351 -4.82 -16.80 -10.17
CA HIS A 351 -6.08 -16.27 -10.71
C HIS A 351 -5.90 -15.35 -11.93
N ALA A 352 -4.72 -14.71 -12.08
CA ALA A 352 -4.43 -13.84 -13.22
C ALA A 352 -4.29 -14.63 -14.53
N LYS A 353 -3.89 -15.92 -14.49
CA LYS A 353 -3.53 -16.70 -15.67
C LYS A 353 -4.64 -16.75 -16.72
N SER A 354 -5.84 -17.15 -16.31
CA SER A 354 -6.98 -17.31 -17.25
C SER A 354 -7.27 -16.00 -17.99
N LEU A 355 -7.35 -14.90 -17.27
CA LEU A 355 -7.66 -13.59 -17.86
C LEU A 355 -6.51 -13.08 -18.75
N ALA A 356 -5.24 -13.35 -18.37
CA ALA A 356 -4.08 -12.98 -19.17
C ALA A 356 -4.13 -13.60 -20.56
N TYR A 357 -4.35 -14.89 -20.64
CA TYR A 357 -4.46 -15.60 -21.92
C TYR A 357 -5.71 -15.17 -22.73
N LYS A 358 -6.84 -14.95 -22.08
CA LYS A 358 -8.07 -14.47 -22.77
C LYS A 358 -7.92 -13.07 -23.36
N LYS A 359 -7.11 -12.22 -22.75
CA LYS A 359 -6.94 -10.82 -23.16
C LYS A 359 -5.65 -10.54 -23.95
N GLY A 360 -4.83 -11.58 -24.23
CA GLY A 360 -3.59 -11.44 -24.99
C GLY A 360 -2.45 -10.78 -24.19
N TYR A 361 -2.39 -11.04 -22.88
CA TYR A 361 -1.31 -10.65 -21.95
C TYR A 361 -0.51 -11.88 -21.48
N ASP A 362 -0.53 -12.95 -22.27
CA ASP A 362 0.16 -14.21 -21.96
C ASP A 362 1.68 -14.04 -21.93
N GLU A 363 2.26 -13.25 -22.82
CA GLU A 363 3.70 -12.95 -22.84
C GLU A 363 4.14 -12.22 -21.58
N GLU A 364 3.41 -11.18 -21.15
CA GLU A 364 3.68 -10.46 -19.93
C GLU A 364 3.53 -11.33 -18.68
N TYR A 365 2.50 -12.19 -18.65
CA TYR A 365 2.29 -13.13 -17.55
C TYR A 365 3.42 -14.16 -17.44
N GLU A 366 3.81 -14.77 -18.56
CA GLU A 366 4.90 -15.75 -18.57
C GLU A 366 6.26 -15.10 -18.25
N MET A 367 6.50 -13.86 -18.68
CA MET A 367 7.70 -13.12 -18.28
C MET A 367 7.74 -12.87 -16.77
N LEU A 368 6.62 -12.49 -16.12
CA LEU A 368 6.56 -12.36 -14.65
C LEU A 368 6.82 -13.70 -13.95
N CYS A 369 6.32 -14.81 -14.51
CA CYS A 369 6.61 -16.15 -14.00
C CYS A 369 8.11 -16.51 -14.15
N SER A 370 8.75 -16.11 -15.25
CA SER A 370 10.18 -16.29 -15.47
C SER A 370 11.02 -15.45 -14.51
N ILE A 371 10.63 -14.19 -14.26
CA ILE A 371 11.26 -13.33 -13.24
C ILE A 371 11.16 -13.97 -11.86
N GLU A 372 9.97 -14.44 -11.44
CA GLU A 372 9.77 -15.12 -10.16
C GLU A 372 10.71 -16.32 -9.99
N ARG A 373 10.89 -17.11 -11.03
CA ARG A 373 11.69 -18.34 -11.03
C ARG A 373 13.19 -18.07 -11.09
N LEU A 374 13.62 -17.10 -11.91
CA LEU A 374 15.04 -16.87 -12.21
C LEU A 374 15.71 -15.86 -11.25
N ALA A 375 14.98 -14.83 -10.80
CA ALA A 375 15.56 -13.79 -9.97
C ALA A 375 16.21 -14.32 -8.67
N PRO A 376 15.65 -15.30 -7.93
CA PRO A 376 16.30 -15.84 -6.73
C PRO A 376 17.70 -16.43 -7.03
N GLN A 377 17.87 -17.06 -8.19
CA GLN A 377 19.14 -17.65 -8.64
C GLN A 377 20.15 -16.54 -8.93
N VAL A 378 19.74 -15.54 -9.71
CA VAL A 378 20.58 -14.37 -10.05
C VAL A 378 20.99 -13.59 -8.80
N PHE A 379 20.10 -13.43 -7.83
CA PHE A 379 20.45 -12.81 -6.54
C PHE A 379 21.50 -13.60 -5.77
N ALA A 380 21.40 -14.93 -5.75
CA ALA A 380 22.37 -15.79 -5.05
C ALA A 380 23.76 -15.72 -5.71
N GLU A 381 23.82 -15.67 -7.04
CA GLU A 381 25.05 -15.56 -7.80
C GLU A 381 25.74 -14.19 -7.61
N GLU A 382 25.00 -13.09 -7.73
CA GLU A 382 25.55 -11.72 -7.74
C GLU A 382 25.89 -11.18 -6.35
N LYS A 383 25.16 -11.57 -5.31
CA LYS A 383 25.35 -11.04 -3.94
C LYS A 383 26.12 -11.96 -3.00
N HIS A 384 26.67 -13.05 -3.50
CA HIS A 384 27.54 -13.99 -2.75
C HIS A 384 27.03 -14.36 -1.35
N GLY A 385 25.72 -14.56 -1.19
CA GLY A 385 25.16 -14.84 0.13
C GLY A 385 23.87 -15.66 0.07
N PRO A 386 23.53 -16.39 1.15
CA PRO A 386 22.39 -17.30 1.20
C PRO A 386 21.02 -16.61 1.30
N LYS A 387 20.96 -15.30 1.04
CA LYS A 387 19.71 -14.56 1.21
C LYS A 387 18.70 -15.02 0.17
N LYS A 388 17.75 -15.86 0.61
CA LYS A 388 16.60 -16.25 -0.19
C LYS A 388 15.69 -15.05 -0.41
N VAL A 389 15.24 -14.87 -1.65
CA VAL A 389 14.24 -13.86 -2.03
C VAL A 389 13.11 -14.55 -2.75
N CYS A 390 11.88 -14.10 -2.52
CA CYS A 390 10.69 -14.58 -3.23
C CYS A 390 9.94 -13.40 -3.87
N ALA A 391 9.04 -13.72 -4.79
CA ALA A 391 8.07 -12.74 -5.30
C ALA A 391 7.23 -12.18 -4.15
N ASN A 392 6.92 -10.88 -4.23
CA ASN A 392 5.95 -10.23 -3.35
C ASN A 392 4.66 -9.92 -4.13
N VAL A 393 3.63 -9.42 -3.43
CA VAL A 393 2.31 -9.16 -4.02
C VAL A 393 2.34 -8.21 -5.22
N ASP A 394 3.32 -7.30 -5.27
CA ASP A 394 3.42 -6.30 -6.33
C ASP A 394 3.85 -6.90 -7.67
N LEU A 395 4.43 -8.11 -7.70
CA LEU A 395 4.88 -8.74 -8.95
C LEU A 395 3.71 -8.99 -9.93
N PHE A 396 2.56 -9.44 -9.43
CA PHE A 396 1.42 -9.77 -10.29
C PHE A 396 0.29 -8.74 -10.26
N SER A 397 0.17 -7.93 -9.19
CA SER A 397 -0.95 -6.99 -9.03
C SER A 397 -1.00 -5.92 -10.13
N GLY A 398 0.15 -5.42 -10.58
CA GLY A 398 0.24 -4.44 -11.66
C GLY A 398 -0.28 -4.97 -12.98
N LEU A 399 0.06 -6.22 -13.35
CA LEU A 399 -0.45 -6.87 -14.55
C LEU A 399 -1.97 -7.05 -14.49
N ILE A 400 -2.50 -7.45 -13.34
CA ILE A 400 -3.95 -7.56 -13.14
C ILE A 400 -4.64 -6.23 -13.43
N TYR A 401 -4.15 -5.13 -12.87
CA TYR A 401 -4.73 -3.82 -13.11
C TYR A 401 -4.62 -3.39 -14.58
N ARG A 402 -3.52 -3.71 -15.25
CA ARG A 402 -3.33 -3.49 -16.70
C ARG A 402 -4.37 -4.28 -17.52
N MET A 403 -4.58 -5.56 -17.21
CA MET A 403 -5.59 -6.40 -17.86
C MET A 403 -7.03 -5.90 -17.66
N LEU A 404 -7.30 -5.26 -16.52
CA LEU A 404 -8.59 -4.63 -16.22
C LEU A 404 -8.75 -3.26 -16.90
N GLY A 405 -7.73 -2.76 -17.61
CA GLY A 405 -7.72 -1.45 -18.24
C GLY A 405 -7.67 -0.29 -17.24
N ILE A 406 -7.16 -0.54 -16.03
CA ILE A 406 -7.03 0.46 -14.97
C ILE A 406 -5.74 1.26 -15.21
N SER A 407 -5.85 2.59 -15.14
CA SER A 407 -4.71 3.49 -15.29
C SER A 407 -3.66 3.28 -14.20
N GLU A 408 -2.39 3.43 -14.57
CA GLU A 408 -1.25 3.36 -13.64
C GLU A 408 -1.35 4.38 -12.49
N ASP A 409 -2.01 5.50 -12.70
CA ASP A 409 -2.31 6.49 -11.66
C ASP A 409 -3.09 5.91 -10.47
N LEU A 410 -3.85 4.84 -10.70
CA LEU A 410 -4.71 4.20 -9.71
C LEU A 410 -4.09 2.99 -9.01
N TYR A 411 -2.92 2.52 -9.41
CA TYR A 411 -2.31 1.31 -8.83
C TYR A 411 -2.05 1.46 -7.31
N THR A 412 -1.39 2.53 -6.91
CA THR A 412 -1.16 2.83 -5.47
C THR A 412 -2.46 3.22 -4.74
N PRO A 413 -3.36 4.06 -5.30
CA PRO A 413 -4.69 4.31 -4.75
C PRO A 413 -5.52 3.07 -4.48
N LEU A 414 -5.61 2.12 -5.42
CA LEU A 414 -6.33 0.86 -5.23
C LEU A 414 -5.77 0.05 -4.07
N PHE A 415 -4.44 -0.03 -3.97
CA PHE A 415 -3.82 -0.68 -2.83
C PHE A 415 -4.18 0.02 -1.51
N ALA A 416 -4.22 1.36 -1.50
CA ALA A 416 -4.60 2.12 -0.31
C ALA A 416 -6.04 1.84 0.11
N ILE A 417 -7.00 1.88 -0.83
CA ILE A 417 -8.41 1.55 -0.57
C ILE A 417 -8.55 0.16 0.04
N ALA A 418 -7.91 -0.82 -0.57
CA ALA A 418 -7.94 -2.18 -0.06
C ALA A 418 -7.42 -2.29 1.38
N ARG A 419 -6.44 -1.43 1.77
CA ARG A 419 -5.82 -1.44 3.09
C ARG A 419 -6.57 -0.65 4.16
N VAL A 420 -7.51 0.23 3.79
CA VAL A 420 -8.28 1.03 4.76
C VAL A 420 -8.95 0.18 5.84
N PRO A 421 -9.61 -0.96 5.53
CA PRO A 421 -10.18 -1.82 6.56
C PRO A 421 -9.16 -2.27 7.61
N GLY A 422 -7.96 -2.67 7.17
CA GLY A 422 -6.86 -3.03 8.07
C GLY A 422 -6.42 -1.87 8.94
N TRP A 423 -6.25 -0.66 8.38
CA TRP A 423 -5.91 0.53 9.16
C TRP A 423 -7.00 0.86 10.19
N CYS A 424 -8.27 0.79 9.80
CA CYS A 424 -9.39 1.01 10.72
C CYS A 424 -9.42 -0.02 11.86
N ALA A 425 -9.23 -1.30 11.56
CA ALA A 425 -9.17 -2.35 12.57
C ALA A 425 -8.01 -2.13 13.56
N HIS A 426 -6.83 -1.75 13.05
CA HIS A 426 -5.68 -1.42 13.89
C HIS A 426 -5.87 -0.15 14.70
N ARG A 427 -6.60 0.85 14.18
CA ARG A 427 -6.97 2.06 14.92
C ARG A 427 -7.90 1.73 16.08
N VAL A 428 -8.98 0.96 15.83
CA VAL A 428 -9.89 0.51 16.89
C VAL A 428 -9.12 -0.22 17.98
N GLU A 429 -8.26 -1.17 17.61
CA GLU A 429 -7.45 -1.93 18.57
C GLU A 429 -6.52 -1.02 19.38
N GLU A 430 -5.90 -0.02 18.74
CA GLU A 430 -4.98 0.91 19.41
C GLU A 430 -5.69 1.79 20.43
N VAL A 431 -6.86 2.35 20.06
CA VAL A 431 -7.62 3.24 20.94
C VAL A 431 -8.25 2.48 22.10
N GLU A 432 -8.82 1.29 21.84
CA GLU A 432 -9.56 0.53 22.84
C GLU A 432 -8.65 -0.22 23.84
N PHE A 433 -7.48 -0.71 23.39
CA PHE A 433 -6.71 -1.67 24.18
C PHE A 433 -5.28 -1.26 24.50
N ALA A 434 -4.60 -0.45 23.67
CA ALA A 434 -3.20 -0.12 23.91
C ALA A 434 -3.02 0.96 24.98
N ASN A 435 -3.88 1.94 25.04
CA ASN A 435 -3.99 3.01 26.05
C ASN A 435 -2.64 3.66 26.44
N ARG A 436 -1.69 3.72 25.51
CA ARG A 436 -0.36 4.32 25.76
C ARG A 436 0.22 4.92 24.49
N ILE A 437 0.66 6.17 24.55
CA ILE A 437 1.32 6.86 23.44
C ILE A 437 2.59 6.11 23.00
N ILE A 438 2.75 5.89 21.71
CA ILE A 438 3.94 5.30 21.11
C ILE A 438 5.02 6.39 21.03
N ARG A 439 6.05 6.26 21.89
CA ARG A 439 7.11 7.26 22.03
C ARG A 439 8.49 6.58 22.16
N PRO A 440 9.14 6.23 21.03
CA PRO A 440 10.48 5.65 21.07
C PRO A 440 11.50 6.69 21.55
N ALA A 441 12.63 6.21 22.12
CA ALA A 441 13.77 7.05 22.47
C ALA A 441 14.68 7.25 21.26
N TYR A 442 15.33 8.42 21.20
CA TYR A 442 16.36 8.73 20.22
C TYR A 442 17.68 9.04 20.94
N LYS A 443 18.79 8.56 20.39
CA LYS A 443 20.12 8.87 20.91
C LYS A 443 20.59 10.21 20.32
N TYR A 444 20.74 11.21 21.18
CA TYR A 444 21.33 12.49 20.81
C TYR A 444 22.86 12.34 20.67
N LEU A 445 23.41 12.84 19.57
CA LEU A 445 24.85 12.79 19.26
C LEU A 445 25.50 14.18 19.23
N GLY A 446 24.74 15.24 19.41
CA GLY A 446 25.29 16.59 19.49
C GLY A 446 26.06 16.83 20.80
N HIS A 447 26.79 17.92 20.83
CA HIS A 447 27.51 18.39 22.01
C HIS A 447 26.83 19.60 22.62
N ASP A 448 27.01 19.80 23.92
CA ASP A 448 26.55 21.01 24.57
C ASP A 448 27.34 22.22 24.02
N GLN A 449 26.63 23.29 23.71
CA GLN A 449 27.21 24.54 23.21
C GLN A 449 26.73 25.70 24.07
N GLU A 450 27.62 26.67 24.29
CA GLU A 450 27.22 27.92 24.92
C GLU A 450 26.45 28.79 23.95
N TYR A 451 25.38 29.40 24.44
CA TYR A 451 24.64 30.37 23.63
C TYR A 451 25.46 31.68 23.55
N VAL A 452 25.84 32.04 22.33
CA VAL A 452 26.45 33.34 22.04
C VAL A 452 25.34 34.30 21.53
N PRO A 453 25.16 35.49 22.15
CA PRO A 453 24.20 36.48 21.68
C PRO A 453 24.44 36.91 20.24
N LEU A 454 23.36 37.19 19.46
CA LEU A 454 23.46 37.51 18.04
C LEU A 454 24.43 38.63 17.70
N ASN A 455 24.52 39.65 18.54
CA ASN A 455 25.42 40.77 18.41
C ASN A 455 26.91 40.47 18.76
N ARG A 456 27.22 39.21 19.09
CA ARG A 456 28.59 38.74 19.42
C ARG A 456 29.06 37.57 18.58
N ARG A 457 28.29 37.23 17.55
CA ARG A 457 28.60 36.19 16.56
C ARG A 457 29.26 36.79 15.34
#